data_09e61df5e27316f5d629254367523693
#
_entry.id   09e61df5e27316f5d629254367523693
#
_cell.length_a   1.000
_cell.length_b   1.000
_cell.length_c   1.000
_cell.angle_alpha   90.00
_cell.angle_beta   90.00
_cell.angle_gamma   90.00
#
_symmetry.space_group_name_H-M   'P 1'
#
loop_
_entity.id
_entity.type
_entity.pdbx_description
1 polymer ?
#
loop_
_entity_poly.entity_id
_entity_poly.type
_entity_poly.pdbx_seq_one_letter_code
_entity_poly.pdbx_strand_id
1 'polypeptide(L)'
;MQTEVEQLLATLPAGGIDRATRLGLTLAPRLETEKWRQLVAHVAGLAHAATGSRQTLTAWLGDVLAYGGDRGRGLITECAAAAGLDAGTLRNAKMVCTRIPVSCRHDALSWTHHCEVGLAFSDHAEIERWLVAAETERLSTSALRRRVRLHVASRGGVAPNRALDSSASAFRLMRELRAVGRSLARERHSWRRWSPGAAQLALQELSSITGFVDEVRSRALAASTPLPRDLSLN
;
A
#
# COMPACT_ATOMS: atom_id res chain seq x y z
N MET A 1 7.36 -11.03 -17.37
CA MET A 1 6.32 -10.81 -16.34
C MET A 1 5.56 -12.08 -15.95
N GLN A 2 5.21 -12.96 -16.89
CA GLN A 2 4.56 -14.24 -16.59
C GLN A 2 5.45 -15.18 -15.78
N THR A 3 6.73 -15.25 -16.11
CA THR A 3 7.76 -16.04 -15.41
C THR A 3 7.95 -15.68 -13.93
N GLU A 4 7.84 -14.41 -13.55
CA GLU A 4 8.04 -13.99 -12.14
C GLU A 4 6.86 -14.41 -11.25
N VAL A 5 5.62 -14.31 -11.77
CA VAL A 5 4.43 -14.81 -11.05
C VAL A 5 4.48 -16.34 -10.94
N GLU A 6 4.91 -17.05 -11.98
CA GLU A 6 5.09 -18.50 -11.96
C GLU A 6 6.15 -18.94 -10.95
N GLN A 7 7.25 -18.20 -10.84
CA GLN A 7 8.26 -18.43 -9.80
C GLN A 7 7.68 -18.21 -8.40
N LEU A 8 6.92 -17.14 -8.19
CA LEU A 8 6.25 -16.89 -6.91
C LEU A 8 5.23 -18.00 -6.58
N LEU A 9 4.48 -18.49 -7.57
CA LEU A 9 3.54 -19.59 -7.39
C LEU A 9 4.24 -20.87 -6.93
N ALA A 10 5.42 -21.16 -7.47
CA ALA A 10 6.21 -22.33 -7.10
C ALA A 10 6.73 -22.27 -5.64
N THR A 11 6.77 -21.09 -5.03
CA THR A 11 7.20 -20.92 -3.64
C THR A 11 6.06 -21.03 -2.64
N LEU A 12 4.79 -21.01 -3.10
CA LEU A 12 3.65 -21.10 -2.20
C LEU A 12 3.53 -22.51 -1.57
N PRO A 13 3.15 -22.59 -0.28
CA PRO A 13 3.03 -23.87 0.39
C PRO A 13 1.96 -24.74 -0.25
N ALA A 14 2.24 -26.02 -0.40
CA ALA A 14 1.29 -27.00 -0.91
C ALA A 14 0.09 -27.12 0.03
N GLY A 15 -1.11 -27.03 -0.53
CA GLY A 15 -2.38 -27.12 0.20
C GLY A 15 -2.80 -25.79 0.83
N GLY A 16 -4.07 -25.48 0.66
CA GLY A 16 -4.68 -24.23 1.17
C GLY A 16 -4.88 -23.15 0.12
N ILE A 17 -4.36 -23.31 -1.08
CA ILE A 17 -4.57 -22.40 -2.21
C ILE A 17 -5.19 -23.22 -3.36
N ASP A 18 -6.39 -22.83 -3.78
CA ASP A 18 -7.06 -23.46 -4.91
C ASP A 18 -6.63 -22.84 -6.25
N ARG A 19 -6.42 -21.55 -6.26
CA ARG A 19 -6.00 -20.80 -7.44
C ARG A 19 -5.17 -19.61 -7.08
N ALA A 20 -4.13 -19.34 -7.87
CA ALA A 20 -3.36 -18.11 -7.78
C ALA A 20 -3.21 -17.47 -9.16
N THR A 21 -3.37 -16.17 -9.21
CA THR A 21 -3.22 -15.35 -10.40
C THR A 21 -2.38 -14.12 -10.08
N ARG A 22 -2.01 -13.36 -11.10
CA ARG A 22 -1.34 -12.07 -10.94
C ARG A 22 -2.16 -11.10 -10.06
N LEU A 23 -3.46 -11.23 -10.06
CA LEU A 23 -4.38 -10.31 -9.38
C LEU A 23 -4.92 -10.84 -8.06
N GLY A 24 -4.68 -12.10 -7.70
CA GLY A 24 -5.20 -12.61 -6.44
C GLY A 24 -5.01 -14.10 -6.18
N LEU A 25 -5.33 -14.48 -4.95
CA LEU A 25 -5.33 -15.86 -4.43
C LEU A 25 -6.76 -16.28 -4.08
N THR A 26 -7.17 -17.45 -4.55
CA THR A 26 -8.34 -18.16 -4.04
C THR A 26 -7.86 -19.24 -3.07
N LEU A 27 -8.35 -19.18 -1.84
CA LEU A 27 -7.98 -20.10 -0.78
C LEU A 27 -8.99 -21.23 -0.68
N ALA A 28 -8.51 -22.42 -0.29
CA ALA A 28 -9.35 -23.57 -0.06
C ALA A 28 -10.41 -23.28 1.01
N PRO A 29 -11.67 -23.70 0.80
CA PRO A 29 -12.70 -23.56 1.81
C PRO A 29 -12.29 -24.34 3.06
N ARG A 30 -12.45 -23.75 4.25
CA ARG A 30 -12.14 -24.36 5.55
C ARG A 30 -10.65 -24.55 5.85
N LEU A 31 -9.80 -23.62 5.39
CA LEU A 31 -8.40 -23.62 5.82
C LEU A 31 -8.29 -23.47 7.34
N GLU A 32 -7.55 -24.37 7.98
CA GLU A 32 -7.28 -24.32 9.41
C GLU A 32 -6.57 -23.01 9.80
N THR A 33 -6.87 -22.51 11.00
CA THR A 33 -6.36 -21.21 11.45
C THR A 33 -4.83 -21.17 11.46
N GLU A 34 -4.18 -22.24 11.86
CA GLU A 34 -2.71 -22.30 11.89
C GLU A 34 -2.10 -22.30 10.48
N LYS A 35 -2.64 -23.11 9.57
CA LYS A 35 -2.22 -23.10 8.16
C LYS A 35 -2.46 -21.74 7.49
N TRP A 36 -3.58 -21.09 7.82
CA TRP A 36 -3.86 -19.75 7.34
C TRP A 36 -2.82 -18.74 7.86
N ARG A 37 -2.45 -18.77 9.16
CA ARG A 37 -1.40 -17.90 9.72
C ARG A 37 -0.05 -18.12 9.07
N GLN A 38 0.32 -19.37 8.84
CA GLN A 38 1.56 -19.72 8.12
C GLN A 38 1.56 -19.15 6.70
N LEU A 39 0.42 -19.21 6.01
CA LEU A 39 0.28 -18.63 4.67
C LEU A 39 0.39 -17.09 4.72
N VAL A 40 -0.22 -16.41 5.70
CA VAL A 40 -0.05 -14.96 5.92
C VAL A 40 1.43 -14.61 6.07
N ALA A 41 2.13 -15.30 6.95
CA ALA A 41 3.55 -15.06 7.22
C ALA A 41 4.42 -15.33 5.98
N HIS A 42 4.12 -16.39 5.24
CA HIS A 42 4.85 -16.74 4.02
C HIS A 42 4.69 -15.67 2.93
N VAL A 43 3.45 -15.27 2.63
CA VAL A 43 3.19 -14.24 1.61
C VAL A 43 3.76 -12.86 2.03
N ALA A 44 3.75 -12.56 3.34
CA ALA A 44 4.39 -11.36 3.87
C ALA A 44 5.90 -11.38 3.66
N GLY A 45 6.54 -12.52 3.89
CA GLY A 45 7.98 -12.71 3.62
C GLY A 45 8.32 -12.53 2.14
N LEU A 46 7.51 -13.10 1.23
CA LEU A 46 7.67 -12.89 -0.21
C LEU A 46 7.52 -11.41 -0.59
N ALA A 47 6.55 -10.71 -0.02
CA ALA A 47 6.33 -9.28 -0.28
C ALA A 47 7.50 -8.41 0.22
N HIS A 48 8.17 -8.82 1.30
CA HIS A 48 9.36 -8.14 1.80
C HIS A 48 10.56 -8.33 0.87
N ALA A 49 10.75 -9.54 0.35
CA ALA A 49 11.88 -9.89 -0.51
C ALA A 49 11.73 -9.40 -1.96
N ALA A 50 10.49 -9.24 -2.44
CA ALA A 50 10.23 -8.92 -3.85
C ALA A 50 10.56 -7.48 -4.21
N THR A 51 11.21 -7.30 -5.35
CA THR A 51 11.52 -6.00 -5.95
C THR A 51 10.54 -5.59 -7.03
N GLY A 52 9.97 -6.51 -7.78
CA GLY A 52 9.12 -6.28 -8.97
C GLY A 52 7.63 -6.57 -8.78
N SER A 53 7.29 -7.64 -8.09
CA SER A 53 5.90 -8.16 -8.00
C SER A 53 5.08 -7.59 -6.84
N ARG A 54 5.42 -6.39 -6.37
CA ARG A 54 4.78 -5.79 -5.18
C ARG A 54 3.26 -5.66 -5.28
N GLN A 55 2.72 -5.33 -6.44
CA GLN A 55 1.26 -5.21 -6.62
C GLN A 55 0.57 -6.57 -6.47
N THR A 56 1.09 -7.60 -7.09
CA THR A 56 0.61 -8.99 -6.98
C THR A 56 0.63 -9.46 -5.53
N LEU A 57 1.74 -9.28 -4.84
CA LEU A 57 1.89 -9.71 -3.45
C LEU A 57 1.02 -8.90 -2.49
N THR A 58 0.76 -7.61 -2.78
CA THR A 58 -0.20 -6.80 -2.02
C THR A 58 -1.63 -7.31 -2.21
N ALA A 59 -2.01 -7.71 -3.42
CA ALA A 59 -3.31 -8.33 -3.69
C ALA A 59 -3.43 -9.68 -2.96
N TRP A 60 -2.42 -10.54 -3.05
CA TRP A 60 -2.39 -11.83 -2.35
C TRP A 60 -2.51 -11.69 -0.84
N LEU A 61 -1.77 -10.75 -0.22
CA LEU A 61 -1.91 -10.42 1.20
C LEU A 61 -3.32 -9.94 1.53
N GLY A 62 -3.90 -9.12 0.66
CA GLY A 62 -5.28 -8.66 0.78
C GLY A 62 -6.26 -9.83 0.83
N ASP A 63 -6.11 -10.82 -0.08
CA ASP A 63 -6.98 -12.01 -0.15
C ASP A 63 -6.84 -12.91 1.07
N VAL A 64 -5.60 -13.20 1.48
CA VAL A 64 -5.34 -14.03 2.66
C VAL A 64 -5.91 -13.38 3.93
N LEU A 65 -5.80 -12.06 4.05
CA LEU A 65 -6.36 -11.31 5.18
C LEU A 65 -7.89 -11.19 5.11
N ALA A 66 -8.47 -11.04 3.90
CA ALA A 66 -9.91 -11.02 3.69
C ALA A 66 -10.54 -12.37 4.06
N TYR A 67 -9.91 -13.48 3.63
CA TYR A 67 -10.32 -14.83 4.00
C TYR A 67 -10.33 -15.05 5.53
N GLY A 68 -9.35 -14.51 6.23
CA GLY A 68 -9.28 -14.60 7.69
C GLY A 68 -10.42 -13.90 8.42
N GLY A 69 -11.10 -12.95 7.79
CA GLY A 69 -12.19 -12.19 8.40
C GLY A 69 -11.77 -11.56 9.75
N ASP A 70 -12.55 -11.87 10.81
CA ASP A 70 -12.27 -11.41 12.17
C ASP A 70 -11.09 -12.13 12.85
N ARG A 71 -10.71 -13.33 12.39
CA ARG A 71 -9.52 -14.06 12.88
C ARG A 71 -8.23 -13.26 12.67
N GLY A 72 -8.20 -12.37 11.65
CA GLY A 72 -7.07 -11.49 11.35
C GLY A 72 -7.09 -10.16 12.10
N ARG A 73 -7.97 -9.98 13.09
CA ARG A 73 -8.00 -8.73 13.87
C ARG A 73 -6.70 -8.61 14.69
N GLY A 74 -5.97 -7.53 14.49
CA GLY A 74 -4.64 -7.31 15.08
C GLY A 74 -3.45 -7.72 14.19
N LEU A 75 -3.59 -8.71 13.31
CA LEU A 75 -2.51 -9.19 12.45
C LEU A 75 -2.07 -8.20 11.36
N ILE A 76 -2.92 -7.21 11.02
CA ILE A 76 -2.61 -6.29 9.90
C ILE A 76 -1.32 -5.51 10.16
N THR A 77 -1.11 -5.03 11.38
CA THR A 77 0.09 -4.23 11.72
C THR A 77 1.35 -5.09 11.68
N GLU A 78 1.26 -6.29 12.23
CA GLU A 78 2.37 -7.25 12.24
C GLU A 78 2.71 -7.72 10.81
N CYS A 79 1.69 -8.11 10.04
CA CYS A 79 1.83 -8.51 8.65
C CYS A 79 2.40 -7.38 7.77
N ALA A 80 1.95 -6.14 7.98
CA ALA A 80 2.46 -4.98 7.26
C ALA A 80 3.95 -4.74 7.57
N ALA A 81 4.35 -4.85 8.84
CA ALA A 81 5.75 -4.75 9.24
C ALA A 81 6.60 -5.86 8.60
N ALA A 82 6.13 -7.11 8.66
CA ALA A 82 6.79 -8.26 8.06
C ALA A 82 6.93 -8.13 6.52
N ALA A 83 5.91 -7.58 5.85
CA ALA A 83 5.92 -7.36 4.40
C ALA A 83 6.66 -6.09 3.96
N GLY A 84 7.12 -5.25 4.87
CA GLY A 84 7.69 -3.94 4.54
C GLY A 84 6.67 -2.99 3.89
N LEU A 85 5.39 -3.12 4.26
CA LEU A 85 4.27 -2.32 3.77
C LEU A 85 3.76 -1.38 4.88
N ASP A 86 3.02 -0.35 4.47
CA ASP A 86 2.23 0.45 5.40
C ASP A 86 0.95 -0.29 5.80
N ALA A 87 0.56 -0.19 7.08
CA ALA A 87 -0.63 -0.86 7.60
C ALA A 87 -1.94 -0.34 6.97
N GLY A 88 -1.98 0.93 6.55
CA GLY A 88 -3.10 1.50 5.78
C GLY A 88 -3.21 0.88 4.40
N THR A 89 -2.07 0.68 3.71
CA THR A 89 -2.01 -0.01 2.42
C THR A 89 -2.61 -1.42 2.55
N LEU A 90 -2.26 -2.14 3.60
CA LEU A 90 -2.73 -3.51 3.80
C LEU A 90 -4.21 -3.59 4.22
N ARG A 91 -4.70 -2.62 5.02
CA ARG A 91 -6.13 -2.47 5.31
C ARG A 91 -6.94 -2.20 4.04
N ASN A 92 -6.43 -1.32 3.18
CA ASN A 92 -7.05 -1.01 1.90
C ASN A 92 -7.06 -2.25 0.98
N ALA A 93 -5.96 -2.99 0.91
CA ALA A 93 -5.90 -4.22 0.13
C ALA A 93 -6.93 -5.25 0.64
N LYS A 94 -7.00 -5.49 1.96
CA LYS A 94 -8.03 -6.35 2.56
C LYS A 94 -9.44 -5.90 2.18
N MET A 95 -9.74 -4.60 2.28
CA MET A 95 -11.06 -4.05 1.95
C MET A 95 -11.40 -4.24 0.48
N VAL A 96 -10.47 -3.97 -0.43
CA VAL A 96 -10.66 -4.17 -1.87
C VAL A 96 -10.90 -5.66 -2.16
N CYS A 97 -10.11 -6.56 -1.58
CA CYS A 97 -10.27 -8.01 -1.75
C CYS A 97 -11.61 -8.52 -1.21
N THR A 98 -12.12 -7.92 -0.14
CA THR A 98 -13.45 -8.25 0.40
C THR A 98 -14.58 -7.79 -0.54
N ARG A 99 -14.40 -6.65 -1.22
CA ARG A 99 -15.41 -6.07 -2.14
C ARG A 99 -15.35 -6.63 -3.54
N ILE A 100 -14.15 -7.02 -3.98
CA ILE A 100 -13.90 -7.54 -5.34
C ILE A 100 -13.28 -8.94 -5.22
N PRO A 101 -14.10 -9.99 -5.16
CA PRO A 101 -13.62 -11.38 -5.19
C PRO A 101 -12.70 -11.63 -6.39
N VAL A 102 -11.79 -12.61 -6.28
CA VAL A 102 -10.83 -12.92 -7.35
C VAL A 102 -11.52 -13.22 -8.67
N SER A 103 -12.69 -13.88 -8.63
CA SER A 103 -13.51 -14.20 -9.81
C SER A 103 -14.08 -12.98 -10.55
N CYS A 104 -14.14 -11.82 -9.87
CA CYS A 104 -14.65 -10.56 -10.42
C CYS A 104 -13.54 -9.59 -10.80
N ARG A 105 -12.29 -10.03 -10.79
CA ARG A 105 -11.15 -9.19 -11.19
C ARG A 105 -10.84 -9.37 -12.66
N HIS A 106 -10.64 -8.25 -13.34
CA HIS A 106 -10.36 -8.20 -14.77
C HIS A 106 -8.86 -8.32 -15.03
N ASP A 107 -8.44 -9.40 -15.71
CA ASP A 107 -7.02 -9.68 -15.98
C ASP A 107 -6.33 -8.64 -16.88
N ALA A 108 -7.08 -7.91 -17.69
CA ALA A 108 -6.53 -6.81 -18.49
C ALA A 108 -6.18 -5.57 -17.66
N LEU A 109 -6.72 -5.44 -16.44
CA LEU A 109 -6.49 -4.31 -15.55
C LEU A 109 -5.37 -4.60 -14.55
N SER A 110 -4.70 -3.55 -14.06
CA SER A 110 -3.73 -3.69 -12.96
C SER A 110 -4.44 -3.74 -11.62
N TRP A 111 -3.75 -4.24 -10.59
CA TRP A 111 -4.23 -4.19 -9.21
C TRP A 111 -4.64 -2.77 -8.77
N THR A 112 -3.90 -1.75 -9.23
CA THR A 112 -4.22 -0.35 -8.90
C THR A 112 -5.58 0.08 -9.45
N HIS A 113 -6.02 -0.41 -10.62
CA HIS A 113 -7.37 -0.11 -11.12
C HIS A 113 -8.45 -0.66 -10.18
N HIS A 114 -8.29 -1.89 -9.71
CA HIS A 114 -9.20 -2.50 -8.73
C HIS A 114 -9.22 -1.74 -7.41
N CYS A 115 -8.05 -1.23 -6.96
CA CYS A 115 -7.98 -0.38 -5.77
C CYS A 115 -8.75 0.93 -5.93
N GLU A 116 -8.61 1.63 -7.08
CA GLU A 116 -9.31 2.90 -7.30
C GLU A 116 -10.83 2.73 -7.23
N VAL A 117 -11.35 1.64 -7.77
CA VAL A 117 -12.79 1.35 -7.80
C VAL A 117 -13.26 0.77 -6.46
N GLY A 118 -12.57 -0.24 -5.95
CA GLY A 118 -12.98 -0.94 -4.72
C GLY A 118 -12.86 -0.09 -3.44
N LEU A 119 -12.05 0.98 -3.45
CA LEU A 119 -11.99 1.95 -2.37
C LEU A 119 -13.11 2.99 -2.47
N ALA A 120 -13.53 3.34 -3.69
CA ALA A 120 -14.54 4.37 -3.93
C ALA A 120 -15.97 3.85 -3.74
N PHE A 121 -16.22 2.58 -4.10
CA PHE A 121 -17.56 1.99 -4.13
C PHE A 121 -17.64 0.74 -3.27
N SER A 122 -18.83 0.48 -2.74
CA SER A 122 -19.14 -0.75 -1.99
C SER A 122 -20.20 -1.61 -2.69
N ASP A 123 -20.95 -1.04 -3.62
CA ASP A 123 -21.94 -1.74 -4.42
C ASP A 123 -21.25 -2.53 -5.53
N HIS A 124 -21.54 -3.83 -5.60
CA HIS A 124 -20.89 -4.75 -6.52
C HIS A 124 -21.21 -4.44 -7.98
N ALA A 125 -22.44 -4.07 -8.29
CA ALA A 125 -22.84 -3.74 -9.65
C ALA A 125 -22.19 -2.42 -10.13
N GLU A 126 -21.98 -1.47 -9.22
CA GLU A 126 -21.28 -0.24 -9.52
C GLU A 126 -19.79 -0.48 -9.73
N ILE A 127 -19.17 -1.30 -8.90
CA ILE A 127 -17.77 -1.74 -9.06
C ILE A 127 -17.57 -2.38 -10.44
N GLU A 128 -18.40 -3.34 -10.79
CA GLU A 128 -18.32 -4.06 -12.06
C GLU A 128 -18.44 -3.11 -13.25
N ARG A 129 -19.41 -2.20 -13.24
CA ARG A 129 -19.57 -1.19 -14.30
C ARG A 129 -18.30 -0.34 -14.50
N TRP A 130 -17.64 0.04 -13.41
CA TRP A 130 -16.42 0.84 -13.48
C TRP A 130 -15.23 0.04 -14.00
N LEU A 131 -15.10 -1.24 -13.62
CA LEU A 131 -14.05 -2.12 -14.11
C LEU A 131 -14.23 -2.42 -15.60
N VAL A 132 -15.45 -2.75 -16.03
CA VAL A 132 -15.81 -2.95 -17.45
C VAL A 132 -15.49 -1.69 -18.27
N ALA A 133 -15.90 -0.51 -17.79
CA ALA A 133 -15.61 0.75 -18.47
C ALA A 133 -14.09 0.99 -18.57
N ALA A 134 -13.33 0.73 -17.50
CA ALA A 134 -11.90 0.90 -17.49
C ALA A 134 -11.19 -0.03 -18.49
N GLU A 135 -11.66 -1.27 -18.63
CA GLU A 135 -11.13 -2.24 -19.58
C GLU A 135 -11.49 -1.89 -21.01
N THR A 136 -12.79 -1.65 -21.29
CA THR A 136 -13.31 -1.36 -22.64
C THR A 136 -12.66 -0.10 -23.23
N GLU A 137 -12.56 0.95 -22.42
CA GLU A 137 -11.96 2.23 -22.84
C GLU A 137 -10.43 2.28 -22.65
N ARG A 138 -9.81 1.21 -22.19
CA ARG A 138 -8.38 1.12 -21.92
C ARG A 138 -7.86 2.28 -21.07
N LEU A 139 -8.60 2.63 -20.02
CA LEU A 139 -8.24 3.75 -19.17
C LEU A 139 -6.93 3.49 -18.43
N SER A 140 -6.09 4.49 -18.35
CA SER A 140 -4.98 4.46 -17.38
C SER A 140 -5.51 4.60 -15.96
N THR A 141 -4.75 4.15 -14.96
CA THR A 141 -5.12 4.29 -13.54
C THR A 141 -5.37 5.75 -13.14
N SER A 142 -4.62 6.69 -13.72
CA SER A 142 -4.81 8.13 -13.47
C SER A 142 -6.10 8.66 -14.10
N ALA A 143 -6.44 8.20 -15.31
CA ALA A 143 -7.69 8.57 -15.97
C ALA A 143 -8.90 8.00 -15.23
N LEU A 144 -8.84 6.72 -14.83
CA LEU A 144 -9.88 6.08 -14.02
C LEU A 144 -10.07 6.82 -12.69
N ARG A 145 -9.00 7.08 -11.94
CA ARG A 145 -9.02 7.83 -10.69
C ARG A 145 -9.71 9.18 -10.84
N ARG A 146 -9.38 9.93 -11.89
CA ARG A 146 -10.00 11.24 -12.15
C ARG A 146 -11.50 11.11 -12.39
N ARG A 147 -11.93 10.13 -13.20
CA ARG A 147 -13.37 9.90 -13.48
C ARG A 147 -14.13 9.47 -12.23
N VAL A 148 -13.60 8.52 -11.47
CA VAL A 148 -14.18 8.07 -10.20
C VAL A 148 -14.37 9.23 -9.24
N ARG A 149 -13.35 10.08 -9.08
CA ARG A 149 -13.41 11.27 -8.21
C ARG A 149 -14.50 12.25 -8.64
N LEU A 150 -14.60 12.54 -9.95
CA LEU A 150 -15.63 13.43 -10.47
C LEU A 150 -17.03 12.84 -10.24
N HIS A 151 -17.20 11.55 -10.44
CA HIS A 151 -18.47 10.86 -10.21
C HIS A 151 -18.88 10.88 -8.73
N VAL A 152 -17.97 10.60 -7.81
CA VAL A 152 -18.24 10.66 -6.37
C VAL A 152 -18.59 12.09 -5.95
N ALA A 153 -17.87 13.09 -6.46
CA ALA A 153 -18.12 14.50 -6.17
C ALA A 153 -19.51 14.96 -6.69
N SER A 154 -19.92 14.50 -7.88
CA SER A 154 -21.24 14.85 -8.46
C SER A 154 -22.43 14.29 -7.67
N ARG A 155 -22.21 13.23 -6.88
CA ARG A 155 -23.24 12.62 -6.02
C ARG A 155 -23.28 13.21 -4.61
N GLY A 156 -22.62 14.32 -4.34
CA GLY A 156 -22.51 14.92 -3.00
C GLY A 156 -21.68 14.08 -2.03
N GLY A 157 -21.04 13.03 -2.52
CA GLY A 157 -20.09 12.24 -1.77
C GLY A 157 -18.81 13.05 -1.51
N VAL A 158 -18.25 12.91 -0.32
CA VAL A 158 -16.89 13.37 -0.09
C VAL A 158 -15.99 12.48 -0.95
N ALA A 159 -15.38 13.07 -2.00
CA ALA A 159 -14.41 12.33 -2.80
C ALA A 159 -13.42 11.63 -1.85
N PRO A 160 -13.10 10.34 -2.08
CA PRO A 160 -12.17 9.65 -1.21
C PRO A 160 -10.87 10.45 -1.19
N ASN A 161 -10.81 11.15 -0.14
CA ASN A 161 -9.84 11.98 0.54
C ASN A 161 -8.64 12.50 -0.28
N ARG A 162 -8.69 13.82 -0.55
CA ARG A 162 -7.49 14.64 -0.86
C ARG A 162 -6.37 14.43 0.19
N ALA A 163 -6.73 14.06 1.43
CA ALA A 163 -5.80 13.64 2.48
C ALA A 163 -5.08 12.33 2.15
N LEU A 164 -5.66 11.41 1.36
CA LEU A 164 -4.95 10.19 0.94
C LEU A 164 -3.88 10.47 -0.13
N ASP A 165 -4.03 11.48 -0.97
CA ASP A 165 -2.97 11.84 -1.93
C ASP A 165 -1.79 12.53 -1.23
N SER A 166 -2.05 13.42 -0.29
CA SER A 166 -1.00 14.03 0.54
C SER A 166 -0.43 12.99 1.53
N SER A 167 -1.27 12.14 2.11
CA SER A 167 -0.84 11.05 2.96
C SER A 167 -0.09 9.97 2.17
N ALA A 168 -0.56 9.57 0.99
CA ALA A 168 0.15 8.59 0.15
C ALA A 168 1.51 9.13 -0.31
N SER A 169 1.60 10.42 -0.63
CA SER A 169 2.86 11.10 -0.92
C SER A 169 3.76 11.16 0.31
N ALA A 170 3.20 11.54 1.47
CA ALA A 170 3.92 11.55 2.74
C ALA A 170 4.39 10.15 3.15
N PHE A 171 3.55 9.13 3.02
CA PHE A 171 3.92 7.74 3.32
C PHE A 171 4.99 7.19 2.36
N ARG A 172 4.95 7.57 1.07
CA ARG A 172 6.00 7.22 0.12
C ARG A 172 7.33 7.85 0.54
N LEU A 173 7.32 9.14 0.82
CA LEU A 173 8.48 9.87 1.31
C LEU A 173 9.02 9.28 2.64
N MET A 174 8.13 9.00 3.60
CA MET A 174 8.51 8.38 4.89
C MET A 174 9.13 6.99 4.69
N ARG A 175 8.66 6.21 3.72
CA ARG A 175 9.26 4.91 3.37
C ARG A 175 10.66 5.08 2.79
N GLU A 176 10.83 6.04 1.90
CA GLU A 176 12.14 6.36 1.30
C GLU A 176 13.11 6.86 2.37
N LEU A 177 12.67 7.77 3.23
CA LEU A 177 13.47 8.25 4.38
C LEU A 177 13.86 7.11 5.33
N ARG A 178 12.96 6.17 5.62
CA ARG A 178 13.29 4.97 6.41
C ARG A 178 14.29 4.07 5.70
N ALA A 179 14.22 3.92 4.38
CA ALA A 179 15.19 3.15 3.61
C ALA A 179 16.59 3.80 3.66
N VAL A 180 16.65 5.13 3.48
CA VAL A 180 17.88 5.92 3.65
C VAL A 180 18.41 5.79 5.08
N GLY A 181 17.55 5.94 6.09
CA GLY A 181 17.93 5.79 7.50
C GLY A 181 18.53 4.41 7.81
N ARG A 182 17.97 3.32 7.26
CA ARG A 182 18.55 1.97 7.40
C ARG A 182 19.90 1.85 6.71
N SER A 183 20.07 2.46 5.54
CA SER A 183 21.36 2.48 4.85
C SER A 183 22.41 3.25 5.64
N LEU A 184 22.07 4.43 6.15
CA LEU A 184 22.94 5.23 6.99
C LEU A 184 23.31 4.50 8.29
N ALA A 185 22.36 3.77 8.90
CA ALA A 185 22.63 2.98 10.10
C ALA A 185 23.62 1.83 9.83
N ARG A 186 23.53 1.18 8.65
CA ARG A 186 24.50 0.15 8.23
C ARG A 186 25.88 0.74 7.98
N GLU A 187 25.95 1.92 7.38
CA GLU A 187 27.19 2.61 7.08
C GLU A 187 27.79 3.35 8.30
N ARG A 188 27.10 3.38 9.45
CA ARG A 188 27.48 4.13 10.64
C ARG A 188 28.91 3.87 11.12
N HIS A 189 29.46 2.69 10.83
CA HIS A 189 30.83 2.36 11.19
C HIS A 189 31.83 2.58 10.04
N SER A 190 31.39 2.67 8.79
CA SER A 190 32.24 2.87 7.62
C SER A 190 32.57 4.35 7.36
N TRP A 191 31.68 5.30 7.72
CA TRP A 191 31.89 6.72 7.47
C TRP A 191 33.19 7.28 8.03
N ARG A 192 33.71 6.69 9.14
CA ARG A 192 34.99 7.06 9.73
C ARG A 192 36.19 6.80 8.79
N ARG A 193 36.00 5.99 7.76
CA ARG A 193 37.00 5.62 6.75
C ARG A 193 36.83 6.38 5.44
N TRP A 194 35.84 7.25 5.37
CA TRP A 194 35.59 8.02 4.15
C TRP A 194 36.70 9.03 3.94
N SER A 195 37.11 9.24 2.69
CA SER A 195 38.00 10.33 2.34
C SER A 195 37.31 11.68 2.62
N PRO A 196 38.06 12.75 2.89
CA PRO A 196 37.47 14.07 3.10
C PRO A 196 36.56 14.52 1.97
N GLY A 197 36.89 14.21 0.70
CA GLY A 197 36.07 14.50 -0.45
C GLY A 197 34.75 13.72 -0.46
N ALA A 198 34.77 12.43 -0.09
CA ALA A 198 33.56 11.63 0.01
C ALA A 198 32.64 12.11 1.15
N ALA A 199 33.23 12.52 2.27
CA ALA A 199 32.48 13.09 3.39
C ALA A 199 31.85 14.44 3.01
N GLN A 200 32.53 15.26 2.24
CA GLN A 200 32.01 16.55 1.78
C GLN A 200 30.88 16.41 0.78
N LEU A 201 30.97 15.47 -0.17
CA LEU A 201 29.88 15.11 -1.08
C LEU A 201 28.65 14.61 -0.31
N ALA A 202 28.84 13.73 0.66
CA ALA A 202 27.73 13.23 1.49
C ALA A 202 27.06 14.35 2.29
N LEU A 203 27.81 15.30 2.82
CA LEU A 203 27.27 16.47 3.52
C LEU A 203 26.46 17.38 2.57
N GLN A 204 26.91 17.55 1.34
CA GLN A 204 26.23 18.34 0.32
C GLN A 204 24.86 17.70 -0.05
N GLU A 205 24.83 16.39 -0.26
CA GLU A 205 23.59 15.64 -0.53
C GLU A 205 22.63 15.64 0.67
N LEU A 206 23.16 15.52 1.90
CA LEU A 206 22.36 15.55 3.13
C LEU A 206 21.82 16.95 3.46
N SER A 207 22.40 18.02 2.93
CA SER A 207 21.95 19.40 3.22
C SER A 207 20.53 19.66 2.75
N SER A 208 20.11 19.08 1.62
CA SER A 208 18.74 19.15 1.11
C SER A 208 17.74 18.42 2.02
N ILE A 209 18.16 17.31 2.64
CA ILE A 209 17.35 16.53 3.57
C ILE A 209 17.18 17.28 4.90
N THR A 210 18.24 17.90 5.40
CA THR A 210 18.19 18.71 6.64
C THR A 210 17.29 19.92 6.46
N GLY A 211 17.38 20.64 5.36
CA GLY A 211 16.46 21.75 5.04
C GLY A 211 15.00 21.32 5.03
N PHE A 212 14.69 20.20 4.39
CA PHE A 212 13.34 19.64 4.39
C PHE A 212 12.85 19.24 5.79
N VAL A 213 13.71 18.60 6.60
CA VAL A 213 13.38 18.22 7.99
C VAL A 213 13.05 19.46 8.82
N ASP A 214 13.80 20.54 8.68
CA ASP A 214 13.57 21.80 9.41
C ASP A 214 12.27 22.48 8.97
N GLU A 215 11.92 22.43 7.69
CA GLU A 215 10.63 22.93 7.20
C GLU A 215 9.45 22.12 7.77
N VAL A 216 9.53 20.80 7.76
CA VAL A 216 8.50 19.91 8.33
C VAL A 216 8.35 20.16 9.84
N ARG A 217 9.47 20.30 10.55
CA ARG A 217 9.48 20.61 11.99
C ARG A 217 8.79 21.96 12.29
N SER A 218 9.12 22.99 11.52
CA SER A 218 8.53 24.31 11.68
C SER A 218 7.02 24.30 11.47
N ARG A 219 6.54 23.56 10.46
CA ARG A 219 5.10 23.37 10.20
C ARG A 219 4.41 22.59 11.32
N ALA A 220 5.04 21.52 11.81
CA ALA A 220 4.48 20.73 12.91
C ALA A 220 4.35 21.54 14.19
N LEU A 221 5.35 22.36 14.51
CA LEU A 221 5.31 23.27 15.67
C LEU A 221 4.26 24.36 15.52
N ALA A 222 4.12 24.98 14.34
CA ALA A 222 3.09 25.98 14.06
C ALA A 222 1.67 25.40 14.21
N ALA A 223 1.46 24.15 13.81
CA ALA A 223 0.17 23.45 13.96
C ALA A 223 -0.14 23.07 15.42
N SER A 224 0.87 23.01 16.29
CA SER A 224 0.74 22.63 17.71
C SER A 224 0.55 23.84 18.63
N THR A 225 0.63 25.06 18.11
CA THR A 225 0.41 26.29 18.90
C THR A 225 -1.10 26.48 19.06
N PRO A 226 -1.68 26.43 20.28
CA PRO A 226 -3.09 26.67 20.47
C PRO A 226 -3.42 28.14 20.06
N LEU A 227 -4.52 28.28 19.30
CA LEU A 227 -5.06 29.59 18.96
C LEU A 227 -5.22 30.45 20.26
N PRO A 228 -4.80 31.71 20.24
CA PRO A 228 -4.99 32.59 21.40
C PRO A 228 -6.49 32.65 21.73
N ARG A 229 -6.82 32.29 22.98
CA ARG A 229 -8.17 32.43 23.55
C ARG A 229 -8.40 33.88 23.93
N ASP A 230 -8.50 34.79 22.96
CA ASP A 230 -8.91 36.15 23.18
C ASP A 230 -9.92 36.58 22.12
N LEU A 231 -11.15 36.23 22.37
CA LEU A 231 -12.32 37.04 22.00
C LEU A 231 -13.32 36.92 23.14
N SER A 232 -13.02 37.56 24.26
CA SER A 232 -14.06 38.03 25.19
C SER A 232 -14.90 39.04 24.44
N LEU A 233 -16.06 38.60 23.99
CA LEU A 233 -17.13 39.49 23.54
C LEU A 233 -17.63 40.28 24.76
N ASN A 234 -17.37 41.58 24.77
CA ASN A 234 -18.20 42.57 25.46
C ASN A 234 -19.43 42.86 24.62
#